data_dff96c7a755d9159b8635a7e0c052b2c
#
_entry.id   dff96c7a755d9159b8635a7e0c052b2c
#
_cell.length_a   1.000
_cell.length_b   1.000
_cell.length_c   1.000
_cell.angle_alpha   90.00
_cell.angle_beta   90.00
_cell.angle_gamma   90.00
#
_symmetry.space_group_name_H-M   'P 1'
#
loop_
_entity.id
_entity.type
_entity.pdbx_description
1 polymer ?
#
loop_
_entity_poly.entity_id
_entity_poly.type
_entity_poly.pdbx_seq_one_letter_code
_entity_poly.pdbx_strand_id
1 'polypeptide(L)'
;FKIRKGKLVPGGNIVTGFTNLFVKNVPTPIGLPFAYFPSQQTKESGFIIPNISDSNERGYSLQNGGYYIPLSEYFDLNVLADYYTNGSYGLNVSSQYKKNYKYSGNFSVRYENLISGERGLPGYGKSTVYNIRWRHSKDSKSSPNSSFSASVNFGSSDYFRQSVNQLNTANFLNNNL
;
A
#
# COMPACT_ATOMS: atom_id res chain seq x y z
N PHE A 1 23.06 11.65 -5.47
CA PHE A 1 22.94 12.94 -6.20
C PHE A 1 24.06 13.88 -5.76
N LYS A 2 24.66 14.62 -6.70
CA LYS A 2 25.60 15.68 -6.39
C LYS A 2 24.97 17.02 -6.76
N ILE A 3 24.90 17.89 -5.76
CA ILE A 3 24.25 19.20 -5.85
C ILE A 3 25.35 20.26 -5.95
N ARG A 4 25.30 21.15 -6.93
CA ARG A 4 26.25 22.27 -7.05
C ARG A 4 25.84 23.49 -6.25
N LYS A 5 24.55 23.82 -6.23
CA LYS A 5 23.98 24.90 -5.45
C LYS A 5 22.63 24.47 -4.90
N GLY A 6 22.45 24.58 -3.59
CA GLY A 6 21.17 24.32 -2.92
C GLY A 6 20.84 25.48 -1.98
N LYS A 7 19.58 25.85 -1.87
CA LYS A 7 19.06 26.84 -0.95
C LYS A 7 18.08 26.16 0.01
N LEU A 8 18.32 26.32 1.29
CA LEU A 8 17.37 25.93 2.32
C LEU A 8 16.28 27.00 2.38
N VAL A 9 15.02 26.58 2.20
CA VAL A 9 13.85 27.47 2.25
C VAL A 9 13.19 27.33 3.63
N PRO A 10 12.62 28.41 4.19
CA PRO A 10 11.81 28.32 5.41
C PRO A 10 10.75 27.21 5.29
N GLY A 11 10.67 26.34 6.29
CA GLY A 11 9.85 25.11 6.23
C GLY A 11 10.67 23.83 6.04
N GLY A 12 12.01 23.93 5.98
CA GLY A 12 12.91 22.77 5.97
C GLY A 12 13.11 22.12 4.60
N ASN A 13 12.69 22.76 3.52
CA ASN A 13 12.82 22.23 2.18
C ASN A 13 14.11 22.68 1.51
N ILE A 14 14.76 21.80 0.77
CA ILE A 14 15.98 22.10 0.01
C ILE A 14 15.61 22.22 -1.47
N VAL A 15 15.73 23.41 -2.00
CA VAL A 15 15.59 23.67 -3.44
C VAL A 15 16.98 23.71 -4.04
N THR A 16 17.21 22.92 -5.09
CA THR A 16 18.50 22.86 -5.76
C THR A 16 18.39 23.38 -7.18
N GLY A 17 19.47 23.96 -7.68
CA GLY A 17 19.64 24.17 -9.11
C GLY A 17 19.98 22.87 -9.81
N PHE A 18 20.74 22.97 -10.91
CA PHE A 18 21.07 21.80 -11.72
C PHE A 18 21.72 20.67 -10.90
N THR A 19 21.12 19.50 -10.94
CA THR A 19 21.46 18.32 -10.12
C THR A 19 21.68 17.12 -11.01
N ASN A 20 22.85 16.47 -10.92
CA ASN A 20 23.17 15.26 -11.67
C ASN A 20 23.08 14.03 -10.78
N LEU A 21 22.59 12.94 -11.35
CA LEU A 21 22.62 11.63 -10.72
C LEU A 21 24.01 11.01 -10.88
N PHE A 22 24.59 10.57 -9.77
CA PHE A 22 25.82 9.79 -9.75
C PHE A 22 25.53 8.38 -9.26
N VAL A 23 26.05 7.37 -9.97
CA VAL A 23 26.00 5.98 -9.55
C VAL A 23 27.44 5.52 -9.32
N LYS A 24 27.78 5.10 -8.11
CA LYS A 24 29.15 4.71 -7.70
C LYS A 24 30.21 5.73 -8.14
N ASN A 25 29.96 7.00 -7.91
CA ASN A 25 30.83 8.13 -8.30
C ASN A 25 30.98 8.39 -9.81
N VAL A 26 30.27 7.65 -10.66
CA VAL A 26 30.22 7.89 -12.10
C VAL A 26 29.03 8.79 -12.42
N PRO A 27 29.21 9.92 -13.10
CA PRO A 27 28.13 10.78 -13.51
C PRO A 27 27.29 10.07 -14.57
N THR A 28 25.97 10.05 -14.37
CA THR A 28 25.05 9.58 -15.39
C THR A 28 24.57 10.75 -16.26
N PRO A 29 24.08 10.50 -17.49
CA PRO A 29 23.53 11.55 -18.33
C PRO A 29 22.19 12.10 -17.82
N ILE A 30 21.71 11.60 -16.68
CA ILE A 30 20.45 12.03 -16.06
C ILE A 30 20.74 13.26 -15.19
N GLY A 31 20.31 14.43 -15.67
CA GLY A 31 20.36 15.69 -14.95
C GLY A 31 18.97 16.32 -14.84
N LEU A 32 18.70 16.92 -13.68
CA LEU A 32 17.49 17.71 -13.45
C LEU A 32 17.87 19.19 -13.41
N PRO A 33 17.21 20.08 -14.14
CA PRO A 33 17.48 21.50 -14.14
C PRO A 33 17.24 22.14 -12.76
N PHE A 34 16.32 21.58 -11.99
CA PHE A 34 16.06 21.88 -10.59
C PHE A 34 15.50 20.65 -9.90
N ALA A 35 15.70 20.55 -8.59
CA ALA A 35 15.08 19.51 -7.77
C ALA A 35 14.65 20.10 -6.42
N TYR A 36 13.56 19.57 -5.90
CA TYR A 36 12.99 19.91 -4.62
C TYR A 36 13.10 18.70 -3.70
N PHE A 37 13.78 18.87 -2.57
CA PHE A 37 13.94 17.82 -1.58
C PHE A 37 13.30 18.29 -0.27
N PRO A 38 12.21 17.69 0.19
CA PRO A 38 11.69 17.96 1.51
C PRO A 38 12.70 17.45 2.55
N SER A 39 13.19 18.31 3.43
CA SER A 39 14.14 17.94 4.47
C SER A 39 13.47 17.36 5.71
N GLN A 40 12.20 17.64 5.90
CA GLN A 40 11.37 16.97 6.89
C GLN A 40 10.60 15.85 6.18
N GLN A 41 10.59 14.67 6.76
CA GLN A 41 9.73 13.57 6.32
C GLN A 41 8.27 13.86 6.73
N THR A 42 7.71 14.92 6.20
CA THR A 42 6.27 15.10 6.22
C THR A 42 5.68 14.07 5.26
N LYS A 43 4.79 13.25 5.77
CA LYS A 43 4.02 12.35 4.93
C LYS A 43 3.22 13.21 3.95
N GLU A 44 3.50 13.09 2.67
CA GLU A 44 2.77 13.82 1.63
C GLU A 44 1.78 12.87 0.95
N SER A 45 0.61 13.41 0.59
CA SER A 45 -0.35 12.68 -0.22
C SER A 45 0.19 12.47 -1.62
N GLY A 46 -0.07 11.30 -2.21
CA GLY A 46 0.45 11.00 -3.52
C GLY A 46 -0.32 9.90 -4.25
N PHE A 47 -0.21 9.94 -5.55
CA PHE A 47 -0.77 8.94 -6.43
C PHE A 47 0.14 7.71 -6.48
N ILE A 48 -0.43 6.52 -6.35
CA ILE A 48 0.27 5.24 -6.43
C ILE A 48 0.04 4.68 -7.83
N ILE A 49 1.12 4.57 -8.59
CA ILE A 49 1.07 4.06 -9.97
C ILE A 49 0.76 2.56 -9.93
N PRO A 50 -0.25 2.09 -10.68
CA PRO A 50 -0.58 0.69 -10.72
C PRO A 50 0.51 -0.16 -11.36
N ASN A 51 0.66 -1.38 -10.90
CA ASN A 51 1.45 -2.39 -11.58
C ASN A 51 0.64 -3.02 -12.70
N ILE A 52 1.28 -3.18 -13.86
CA ILE A 52 0.70 -3.91 -14.99
C ILE A 52 1.13 -5.37 -14.87
N SER A 53 0.17 -6.27 -14.92
CA SER A 53 0.41 -7.72 -14.86
C SER A 53 -0.55 -8.42 -15.83
N ASP A 54 -0.21 -9.63 -16.22
CA ASP A 54 -1.11 -10.50 -16.97
C ASP A 54 -1.30 -11.84 -16.24
N SER A 55 -2.41 -12.47 -16.48
CA SER A 55 -2.70 -13.81 -15.99
C SER A 55 -3.56 -14.59 -16.99
N ASN A 56 -3.30 -15.89 -17.11
CA ASN A 56 -4.05 -16.75 -18.01
C ASN A 56 -5.55 -16.83 -17.68
N GLU A 57 -5.93 -16.59 -16.43
CA GLU A 57 -7.31 -16.69 -15.98
C GLU A 57 -8.10 -15.39 -16.13
N ARG A 58 -7.45 -14.24 -15.99
CA ARG A 58 -8.10 -12.93 -15.88
C ARG A 58 -7.65 -11.91 -16.91
N GLY A 59 -6.65 -12.28 -17.74
CA GLY A 59 -6.06 -11.41 -18.75
C GLY A 59 -5.17 -10.33 -18.12
N TYR A 60 -5.05 -9.20 -18.82
CA TYR A 60 -4.27 -8.07 -18.34
C TYR A 60 -4.93 -7.40 -17.14
N SER A 61 -4.09 -6.88 -16.27
CA SER A 61 -4.57 -6.21 -15.05
C SER A 61 -3.74 -4.98 -14.72
N LEU A 62 -4.42 -4.02 -14.10
CA LEU A 62 -3.82 -2.90 -13.39
C LEU A 62 -4.06 -3.15 -11.90
N GLN A 63 -2.99 -3.35 -11.14
CA GLN A 63 -3.07 -3.75 -9.73
C GLN A 63 -2.41 -2.72 -8.83
N ASN A 64 -3.01 -2.54 -7.63
CA ASN A 64 -2.51 -1.66 -6.58
C ASN A 64 -2.34 -0.20 -7.03
N GLY A 65 -3.12 0.27 -8.00
CA GLY A 65 -3.22 1.67 -8.33
C GLY A 65 -4.09 2.41 -7.33
N GLY A 66 -3.71 3.64 -6.94
CA GLY A 66 -4.54 4.34 -5.99
C GLY A 66 -3.95 5.63 -5.46
N TYR A 67 -4.31 5.95 -4.22
CA TYR A 67 -3.93 7.19 -3.60
C TYR A 67 -3.59 7.01 -2.11
N TYR A 68 -2.49 7.63 -1.70
CA TYR A 68 -2.05 7.72 -0.31
C TYR A 68 -2.45 9.07 0.29
N ILE A 69 -3.07 9.04 1.47
CA ILE A 69 -3.54 10.23 2.18
C ILE A 69 -3.00 10.20 3.61
N PRO A 70 -2.05 11.04 3.98
CA PRO A 70 -1.69 11.24 5.37
C PRO A 70 -2.75 12.11 6.05
N LEU A 71 -3.56 11.52 6.91
CA LEU A 71 -4.62 12.23 7.63
C LEU A 71 -4.06 12.99 8.83
N SER A 72 -2.98 12.47 9.43
CA SER A 72 -2.25 13.12 10.52
C SER A 72 -0.84 12.55 10.65
N GLU A 73 -0.03 13.10 11.55
CA GLU A 73 1.30 12.56 11.89
C GLU A 73 1.24 11.09 12.36
N TYR A 74 0.11 10.68 12.93
CA TYR A 74 -0.08 9.36 13.55
C TYR A 74 -0.96 8.41 12.74
N PHE A 75 -1.61 8.89 11.70
CA PHE A 75 -2.63 8.15 10.97
C PHE A 75 -2.52 8.39 9.47
N ASP A 76 -2.50 7.32 8.69
CA ASP A 76 -2.51 7.39 7.23
C ASP A 76 -3.60 6.50 6.62
N LEU A 77 -3.92 6.75 5.37
CA LEU A 77 -4.91 6.01 4.60
C LEU A 77 -4.36 5.73 3.20
N ASN A 78 -4.45 4.46 2.79
CA ASN A 78 -4.21 4.01 1.43
C ASN A 78 -5.53 3.52 0.84
N VAL A 79 -5.88 4.01 -0.34
CA VAL A 79 -7.00 3.51 -1.13
C VAL A 79 -6.43 2.99 -2.44
N LEU A 80 -6.50 1.68 -2.64
CA LEU A 80 -5.93 0.99 -3.79
C LEU A 80 -7.05 0.26 -4.54
N ALA A 81 -6.96 0.26 -5.86
CA ALA A 81 -7.89 -0.43 -6.74
C ALA A 81 -7.15 -1.38 -7.69
N ASP A 82 -7.77 -2.50 -7.97
CA ASP A 82 -7.33 -3.48 -8.95
C ASP A 82 -8.40 -3.60 -10.03
N TYR A 83 -7.99 -3.69 -11.28
CA TYR A 83 -8.89 -3.90 -12.42
C TYR A 83 -8.32 -4.94 -13.38
N TYR A 84 -9.17 -5.81 -13.88
CA TYR A 84 -8.82 -6.92 -14.78
C TYR A 84 -9.64 -6.87 -16.05
N THR A 85 -9.06 -7.25 -17.19
CA THR A 85 -9.74 -7.19 -18.49
C THR A 85 -10.94 -8.12 -18.60
N ASN A 86 -11.00 -9.19 -17.80
CA ASN A 86 -12.20 -10.05 -17.71
C ASN A 86 -13.39 -9.40 -16.97
N GLY A 87 -13.22 -8.16 -16.46
CA GLY A 87 -14.22 -7.42 -15.71
C GLY A 87 -14.19 -7.65 -14.20
N SER A 88 -13.23 -8.43 -13.69
CA SER A 88 -12.97 -8.51 -12.24
C SER A 88 -12.39 -7.20 -11.75
N TYR A 89 -12.71 -6.82 -10.51
CA TYR A 89 -12.13 -5.65 -9.85
C TYR A 89 -12.00 -5.87 -8.35
N GLY A 90 -11.08 -5.13 -7.75
CA GLY A 90 -10.84 -5.12 -6.32
C GLY A 90 -10.68 -3.70 -5.77
N LEU A 91 -11.03 -3.52 -4.52
CA LEU A 91 -10.77 -2.32 -3.74
C LEU A 91 -10.13 -2.71 -2.43
N ASN A 92 -9.02 -2.06 -2.09
CA ASN A 92 -8.33 -2.26 -0.83
C ASN A 92 -8.14 -0.91 -0.13
N VAL A 93 -8.79 -0.75 1.01
CA VAL A 93 -8.64 0.42 1.87
C VAL A 93 -7.85 -0.02 3.09
N SER A 94 -6.69 0.58 3.31
CA SER A 94 -5.84 0.25 4.45
C SER A 94 -5.36 1.52 5.15
N SER A 95 -5.23 1.41 6.46
CA SER A 95 -4.80 2.48 7.33
C SER A 95 -3.80 1.96 8.34
N GLN A 96 -2.76 2.73 8.57
CA GLN A 96 -1.82 2.49 9.65
C GLN A 96 -1.90 3.65 10.64
N TYR A 97 -1.89 3.31 11.92
CA TYR A 97 -1.82 4.31 12.97
C TYR A 97 -0.75 3.93 13.99
N LYS A 98 0.04 4.92 14.35
CA LYS A 98 1.13 4.74 15.31
C LYS A 98 1.37 6.00 16.11
N LYS A 99 1.36 5.87 17.42
CA LYS A 99 1.83 6.89 18.34
C LYS A 99 3.00 6.33 19.14
N ASN A 100 4.20 6.87 18.92
CA ASN A 100 5.41 6.39 19.55
C ASN A 100 5.25 6.32 21.07
N TYR A 101 5.73 5.23 21.66
CA TYR A 101 5.65 4.92 23.09
C TYR A 101 4.22 4.76 23.65
N LYS A 102 3.19 4.66 22.79
CA LYS A 102 1.80 4.47 23.25
C LYS A 102 1.13 3.27 22.61
N TYR A 103 0.93 3.31 21.31
CA TYR A 103 0.24 2.24 20.58
C TYR A 103 0.59 2.27 19.08
N SER A 104 0.38 1.13 18.46
CA SER A 104 0.40 1.00 17.00
C SER A 104 -0.69 0.02 16.56
N GLY A 105 -1.12 0.18 15.33
CA GLY A 105 -2.07 -0.73 14.74
C GLY A 105 -2.25 -0.50 13.26
N ASN A 106 -2.95 -1.42 12.65
CA ASN A 106 -3.36 -1.32 11.26
C ASN A 106 -4.78 -1.84 11.09
N PHE A 107 -5.47 -1.24 10.14
CA PHE A 107 -6.80 -1.63 9.71
C PHE A 107 -6.79 -1.80 8.20
N SER A 108 -7.44 -2.82 7.68
CA SER A 108 -7.61 -3.00 6.24
C SER A 108 -8.95 -3.63 5.91
N VAL A 109 -9.56 -3.13 4.85
CA VAL A 109 -10.77 -3.69 4.24
C VAL A 109 -10.45 -3.98 2.78
N ARG A 110 -10.65 -5.23 2.38
CA ARG A 110 -10.54 -5.65 0.99
C ARG A 110 -11.89 -6.14 0.49
N TYR A 111 -12.27 -5.69 -0.68
CA TYR A 111 -13.45 -6.11 -1.40
C TYR A 111 -13.06 -6.48 -2.82
N GLU A 112 -13.48 -7.64 -3.30
CA GLU A 112 -13.20 -8.09 -4.66
C GLU A 112 -14.47 -8.66 -5.29
N ASN A 113 -14.67 -8.33 -6.55
CA ASN A 113 -15.66 -8.94 -7.41
C ASN A 113 -14.92 -9.71 -8.50
N LEU A 114 -14.96 -11.02 -8.41
CA LEU A 114 -14.19 -11.93 -9.25
C LEU A 114 -15.10 -12.56 -10.29
N ILE A 115 -14.66 -12.54 -11.54
CA ILE A 115 -15.31 -13.20 -12.66
C ILE A 115 -14.39 -14.32 -13.13
N SER A 116 -14.92 -15.51 -13.28
CA SER A 116 -14.26 -16.68 -13.85
C SER A 116 -14.99 -17.16 -15.10
N GLY A 117 -14.26 -17.62 -16.09
CA GLY A 117 -14.80 -18.06 -17.36
C GLY A 117 -15.33 -16.92 -18.25
N GLU A 118 -15.77 -17.30 -19.44
CA GLU A 118 -16.35 -16.35 -20.39
C GLU A 118 -17.88 -16.32 -20.27
N ARG A 119 -18.45 -15.12 -20.39
CA ARG A 119 -19.88 -14.90 -20.27
C ARG A 119 -20.66 -15.65 -21.36
N GLY A 120 -21.55 -16.55 -20.96
CA GLY A 120 -22.34 -17.36 -21.87
C GLY A 120 -21.77 -18.76 -22.12
N LEU A 121 -20.60 -19.11 -21.57
CA LEU A 121 -20.02 -20.45 -21.63
C LEU A 121 -20.21 -21.22 -20.31
N PRO A 122 -20.20 -22.58 -20.37
CA PRO A 122 -20.14 -23.41 -19.18
C PRO A 122 -18.89 -23.06 -18.36
N GLY A 123 -19.05 -22.82 -17.05
CA GLY A 123 -17.95 -22.42 -16.17
C GLY A 123 -17.90 -20.92 -15.89
N TYR A 124 -18.80 -20.11 -16.49
CA TYR A 124 -18.93 -18.72 -16.06
C TYR A 124 -19.42 -18.63 -14.60
N GLY A 125 -18.67 -17.91 -13.80
CA GLY A 125 -19.00 -17.67 -12.41
C GLY A 125 -18.68 -16.24 -12.00
N LYS A 126 -19.46 -15.74 -11.05
CA LYS A 126 -19.21 -14.45 -10.40
C LYS A 126 -19.20 -14.66 -8.90
N SER A 127 -18.15 -14.25 -8.25
CA SER A 127 -17.98 -14.35 -6.80
C SER A 127 -17.63 -12.99 -6.22
N THR A 128 -18.24 -12.66 -5.10
CA THR A 128 -17.92 -11.46 -4.34
C THR A 128 -17.28 -11.89 -3.04
N VAL A 129 -16.08 -11.41 -2.81
CA VAL A 129 -15.29 -11.74 -1.61
C VAL A 129 -14.89 -10.47 -0.88
N TYR A 130 -14.85 -10.55 0.44
CA TYR A 130 -14.41 -9.43 1.27
C TYR A 130 -13.62 -9.93 2.47
N ASN A 131 -12.73 -9.07 2.98
CA ASN A 131 -11.96 -9.32 4.19
C ASN A 131 -11.76 -8.01 4.96
N ILE A 132 -11.95 -8.08 6.26
CA ILE A 132 -11.70 -7.00 7.20
C ILE A 132 -10.66 -7.50 8.19
N ARG A 133 -9.58 -6.76 8.31
CA ARG A 133 -8.49 -7.08 9.21
C ARG A 133 -8.16 -5.88 10.08
N TRP A 134 -8.05 -6.11 11.36
CA TRP A 134 -7.62 -5.11 12.31
C TRP A 134 -6.62 -5.70 13.30
N ARG A 135 -5.56 -4.97 13.56
CA ARG A 135 -4.58 -5.29 14.58
C ARG A 135 -4.29 -4.06 15.41
N HIS A 136 -4.20 -4.24 16.71
CA HIS A 136 -3.84 -3.19 17.64
C HIS A 136 -2.86 -3.75 18.65
N SER A 137 -1.82 -2.97 18.98
CA SER A 137 -0.85 -3.31 20.01
C SER A 137 -0.51 -2.07 20.82
N LYS A 138 -0.56 -2.22 22.15
CA LYS A 138 -0.09 -1.21 23.08
C LYS A 138 1.43 -1.36 23.26
N ASP A 139 2.16 -0.26 23.25
CA ASP A 139 3.60 -0.27 23.47
C ASP A 139 3.89 -0.55 24.96
N SER A 140 4.79 -1.49 25.23
CA SER A 140 5.21 -1.85 26.59
C SER A 140 5.84 -0.67 27.35
N LYS A 141 6.42 0.30 26.63
CA LYS A 141 6.98 1.52 27.23
C LYS A 141 5.92 2.46 27.78
N SER A 142 4.67 2.37 27.31
CA SER A 142 3.57 3.21 27.82
C SER A 142 3.08 2.78 29.19
N SER A 143 3.28 1.50 29.52
CA SER A 143 2.84 0.91 30.80
C SER A 143 3.59 -0.39 31.03
N PRO A 144 4.71 -0.39 31.77
CA PRO A 144 5.56 -1.55 31.95
C PRO A 144 4.83 -2.77 32.56
N ASN A 145 3.77 -2.52 33.33
CA ASN A 145 3.00 -3.56 34.02
C ASN A 145 1.77 -4.04 33.23
N SER A 146 1.57 -3.59 31.98
CA SER A 146 0.36 -3.95 31.22
C SER A 146 0.68 -4.04 29.73
N SER A 147 0.53 -5.23 29.17
CA SER A 147 0.56 -5.47 27.72
C SER A 147 -0.87 -5.67 27.20
N PHE A 148 -1.17 -5.09 26.05
CA PHE A 148 -2.43 -5.31 25.38
C PHE A 148 -2.18 -5.45 23.87
N SER A 149 -2.70 -6.54 23.31
CA SER A 149 -2.75 -6.74 21.86
C SER A 149 -4.10 -7.33 21.48
N ALA A 150 -4.63 -6.87 20.36
CA ALA A 150 -5.88 -7.36 19.80
C ALA A 150 -5.72 -7.57 18.29
N SER A 151 -6.32 -8.63 17.77
CA SER A 151 -6.38 -8.87 16.33
C SER A 151 -7.76 -9.40 15.96
N VAL A 152 -8.30 -8.85 14.87
CA VAL A 152 -9.55 -9.30 14.27
C VAL A 152 -9.28 -9.57 12.80
N ASN A 153 -9.75 -10.72 12.32
CA ASN A 153 -9.73 -11.06 10.92
C ASN A 153 -11.08 -11.69 10.57
N PHE A 154 -11.85 -10.97 9.80
CA PHE A 154 -13.20 -11.35 9.40
C PHE A 154 -13.34 -11.25 7.89
N GLY A 155 -13.92 -12.26 7.25
CA GLY A 155 -14.10 -12.26 5.81
C GLY A 155 -15.05 -13.35 5.34
N SER A 156 -15.37 -13.30 4.05
CA SER A 156 -16.15 -14.36 3.41
C SER A 156 -15.32 -15.65 3.34
N SER A 157 -15.96 -16.81 3.45
CA SER A 157 -15.29 -18.12 3.33
C SER A 157 -14.56 -18.27 1.98
N ASP A 158 -15.09 -17.66 0.94
CA ASP A 158 -14.51 -17.70 -0.40
C ASP A 158 -13.29 -16.77 -0.56
N TYR A 159 -13.12 -15.77 0.29
CA TYR A 159 -11.93 -14.92 0.27
C TYR A 159 -10.64 -15.71 0.37
N PHE A 160 -10.58 -16.68 1.27
CA PHE A 160 -9.38 -17.49 1.50
C PHE A 160 -9.08 -18.48 0.37
N ARG A 161 -10.06 -18.79 -0.48
CA ARG A 161 -9.92 -19.72 -1.61
C ARG A 161 -9.73 -19.02 -2.95
N GLN A 162 -10.35 -17.86 -3.15
CA GLN A 162 -10.50 -17.24 -4.47
C GLN A 162 -9.83 -15.86 -4.58
N SER A 163 -9.39 -15.26 -3.47
CA SER A 163 -8.73 -13.96 -3.52
C SER A 163 -7.48 -13.97 -4.40
N VAL A 164 -7.35 -12.96 -5.23
CA VAL A 164 -6.19 -12.78 -6.13
C VAL A 164 -4.91 -12.54 -5.34
N ASN A 165 -5.01 -12.02 -4.13
CA ASN A 165 -3.85 -11.72 -3.29
C ASN A 165 -3.49 -12.90 -2.39
N GLN A 166 -3.04 -14.00 -2.99
CA GLN A 166 -2.68 -15.25 -2.29
C GLN A 166 -1.56 -15.09 -1.26
N LEU A 167 -0.68 -14.10 -1.41
CA LEU A 167 0.39 -13.83 -0.43
C LEU A 167 -0.16 -13.50 0.97
N ASN A 168 -1.31 -12.80 1.03
CA ASN A 168 -1.96 -12.50 2.30
C ASN A 168 -2.66 -13.74 2.90
N THR A 169 -3.08 -14.67 2.06
CA THR A 169 -3.76 -15.91 2.47
C THR A 169 -2.75 -16.91 3.04
N ALA A 170 -1.60 -17.08 2.40
CA ALA A 170 -0.53 -17.94 2.89
C ALA A 170 0.03 -17.48 4.25
N ASN A 171 0.24 -16.17 4.41
CA ASN A 171 0.67 -15.59 5.69
C ASN A 171 -0.38 -15.73 6.80
N PHE A 172 -1.66 -15.76 6.46
CA PHE A 172 -2.73 -16.00 7.44
C PHE A 172 -2.72 -17.44 7.93
N LEU A 173 -2.60 -18.41 7.04
CA LEU A 173 -2.55 -19.83 7.40
C LEU A 173 -1.31 -20.16 8.23
N ASN A 174 -0.17 -19.59 7.90
CA ASN A 174 1.08 -19.82 8.64
C ASN A 174 1.11 -19.17 10.04
N ASN A 175 0.30 -18.14 10.29
CA ASN A 175 0.27 -17.43 11.58
C ASN A 175 -0.82 -17.94 12.56
N ASN A 176 -1.66 -18.91 12.14
CA ASN A 176 -2.76 -19.43 12.96
C ASN A 176 -2.68 -20.96 13.17
N LEU A 177 -1.56 -21.57 12.79
CA LEU A 177 -1.15 -22.93 13.15
C LEU A 177 -0.05 -22.86 14.20
#